data_bc749af9124d57beaefba3389342d285
#
_entry.id   bc749af9124d57beaefba3389342d285
#
_cell.length_a   1.000
_cell.length_b   1.000
_cell.length_c   1.000
_cell.angle_alpha   90.00
_cell.angle_beta   90.00
_cell.angle_gamma   90.00
#
_symmetry.space_group_name_H-M   'P 1'
#
loop_
_entity.id
_entity.type
_entity.pdbx_description
1 polymer ?
#
loop_
_entity_poly.entity_id
_entity_poly.type
_entity_poly.pdbx_seq_one_letter_code
_entity_poly.pdbx_strand_id
1 'polypeptide(L)'
;MLFLWIVASIPWLLNIDDILGYFIGIFDPCTEGCLNLYEPEKWAELRWIISGLLGFLTIIPLVNLQIWNFSKPGLNNSEKKLMKNVLILAPVMFLIFSYISINSLLPALYQAGHNVHTNYGFVVKYDAISLMYFATTILWVQLLVIVSTSVMISSGITGNLDISNANWWRLRVYGFVSLVSLLSYY
;
A
#
# COMPACT_ATOMS: atom_id res chain seq x y z
N MET A 1 -8.27 18.07 -1.45
CA MET A 1 -7.52 16.81 -1.47
C MET A 1 -8.36 15.62 -1.92
N LEU A 2 -9.51 15.34 -1.28
CA LEU A 2 -10.40 14.23 -1.69
C LEU A 2 -10.82 14.31 -3.17
N PHE A 3 -11.19 15.49 -3.65
CA PHE A 3 -11.56 15.68 -5.06
C PHE A 3 -10.41 15.32 -6.02
N LEU A 4 -9.19 15.75 -5.73
CA LEU A 4 -8.02 15.41 -6.56
C LEU A 4 -7.73 13.91 -6.55
N TRP A 5 -7.92 13.24 -5.42
CA TRP A 5 -7.78 11.79 -5.33
C TRP A 5 -8.80 11.07 -6.21
N ILE A 6 -10.08 11.44 -6.14
CA ILE A 6 -11.14 10.86 -6.98
C ILE A 6 -10.82 11.05 -8.45
N VAL A 7 -10.45 12.29 -8.87
CA VAL A 7 -10.08 12.59 -10.25
C VAL A 7 -8.86 11.77 -10.70
N ALA A 8 -7.85 11.62 -9.84
CA ALA A 8 -6.66 10.83 -10.14
C ALA A 8 -6.93 9.31 -10.21
N SER A 9 -8.01 8.82 -9.59
CA SER A 9 -8.39 7.41 -9.64
C SER A 9 -9.12 7.02 -10.94
N ILE A 10 -9.74 7.98 -11.65
CA ILE A 10 -10.52 7.70 -12.86
C ILE A 10 -9.65 7.09 -13.99
N PRO A 11 -8.48 7.63 -14.36
CA PRO A 11 -7.64 7.04 -15.40
C PRO A 11 -7.21 5.60 -15.07
N TRP A 12 -6.94 5.32 -13.81
CA TRP A 12 -6.60 3.99 -13.34
C TRP A 12 -7.79 3.03 -13.44
N LEU A 13 -8.99 3.48 -13.11
CA LEU A 13 -10.20 2.68 -13.23
C LEU A 13 -10.50 2.27 -14.68
N LEU A 14 -10.18 3.13 -15.65
CA LEU A 14 -10.37 2.86 -17.07
C LEU A 14 -9.41 1.79 -17.61
N ASN A 15 -8.20 1.69 -17.04
CA ASN A 15 -7.17 0.74 -17.48
C ASN A 15 -6.96 -0.42 -16.47
N ILE A 16 -7.86 -0.60 -15.52
CA ILE A 16 -7.65 -1.51 -14.40
C ILE A 16 -7.61 -2.97 -14.82
N ASP A 17 -8.35 -3.35 -15.86
CA ASP A 17 -8.47 -4.76 -16.28
C ASP A 17 -7.14 -5.28 -16.82
N ASP A 18 -6.36 -4.44 -17.52
CA ASP A 18 -5.01 -4.79 -18.00
C ASP A 18 -4.05 -4.98 -16.81
N ILE A 19 -4.16 -4.10 -15.81
CA ILE A 19 -3.34 -4.17 -14.59
C ILE A 19 -3.67 -5.43 -13.79
N LEU A 20 -4.95 -5.73 -13.61
CA LEU A 20 -5.40 -6.93 -12.91
C LEU A 20 -4.97 -8.19 -13.64
N GLY A 21 -5.11 -8.22 -14.97
CA GLY A 21 -4.63 -9.32 -15.80
C GLY A 21 -3.13 -9.60 -15.63
N TYR A 22 -2.32 -8.54 -15.58
CA TYR A 22 -0.88 -8.64 -15.32
C TYR A 22 -0.58 -9.22 -13.93
N PHE A 23 -1.27 -8.76 -12.89
CA PHE A 23 -1.07 -9.27 -11.53
C PHE A 23 -1.53 -10.72 -11.37
N ILE A 24 -2.65 -11.11 -11.98
CA ILE A 24 -3.12 -12.49 -11.99
C ILE A 24 -2.05 -13.41 -12.61
N GLY A 25 -1.44 -12.99 -13.71
CA GLY A 25 -0.36 -13.76 -14.34
C GLY A 25 0.90 -13.93 -13.47
N ILE A 26 1.21 -12.93 -12.61
CA ILE A 26 2.34 -13.03 -11.66
C ILE A 26 2.00 -13.89 -10.45
N PHE A 27 0.75 -13.84 -9.99
CA PHE A 27 0.33 -14.50 -8.76
C PHE A 27 -0.16 -15.94 -8.95
N ASP A 28 -0.33 -16.39 -10.21
CA ASP A 28 -0.74 -17.77 -10.48
C ASP A 28 0.34 -18.76 -10.03
N PRO A 29 0.08 -19.58 -9.01
CA PRO A 29 1.06 -20.54 -8.51
C PRO A 29 1.16 -21.79 -9.39
N CYS A 30 0.29 -21.95 -10.39
CA CYS A 30 0.20 -23.14 -11.23
C CYS A 30 0.67 -22.85 -12.65
N THR A 31 1.34 -23.85 -13.26
CA THR A 31 1.78 -23.78 -14.66
C THR A 31 0.64 -23.98 -15.67
N GLU A 32 -0.47 -24.59 -15.26
CA GLU A 32 -1.61 -24.96 -16.14
C GLU A 32 -2.88 -24.14 -15.84
N GLY A 33 -2.77 -23.09 -15.02
CA GLY A 33 -3.90 -22.22 -14.65
C GLY A 33 -4.88 -22.89 -13.68
N CYS A 34 -4.69 -22.69 -12.38
CA CYS A 34 -5.59 -23.19 -11.33
C CYS A 34 -6.46 -22.07 -10.71
N LEU A 35 -6.40 -20.87 -11.28
CA LEU A 35 -7.18 -19.75 -10.81
C LEU A 35 -8.61 -19.80 -11.38
N ASN A 36 -9.59 -19.65 -10.50
CA ASN A 36 -10.99 -19.56 -10.85
C ASN A 36 -11.58 -18.28 -10.27
N LEU A 37 -12.62 -17.77 -10.92
CA LEU A 37 -13.40 -16.62 -10.44
C LEU A 37 -14.71 -17.14 -9.83
N TYR A 38 -14.77 -17.25 -8.52
CA TYR A 38 -15.96 -17.77 -7.82
C TYR A 38 -16.99 -16.68 -7.52
N GLU A 39 -16.57 -15.44 -7.31
CA GLU A 39 -17.44 -14.34 -6.90
C GLU A 39 -17.24 -13.12 -7.82
N PRO A 40 -17.93 -13.09 -8.99
CA PRO A 40 -17.74 -12.02 -9.98
C PRO A 40 -18.14 -10.63 -9.47
N GLU A 41 -19.03 -10.55 -8.49
CA GLU A 41 -19.43 -9.28 -7.84
C GLU A 41 -18.29 -8.61 -7.09
N LYS A 42 -17.44 -9.39 -6.42
CA LYS A 42 -16.24 -8.89 -5.74
C LYS A 42 -15.16 -8.38 -6.69
N TRP A 43 -15.22 -8.77 -7.94
CA TRP A 43 -14.33 -8.22 -8.97
C TRP A 43 -14.53 -6.72 -9.15
N ALA A 44 -15.76 -6.25 -9.16
CA ALA A 44 -16.07 -4.83 -9.27
C ALA A 44 -15.54 -4.04 -8.04
N GLU A 45 -15.70 -4.59 -6.85
CA GLU A 45 -15.17 -4.00 -5.61
C GLU A 45 -13.64 -3.90 -5.65
N LEU A 46 -12.95 -4.96 -6.05
CA LEU A 46 -11.50 -5.01 -6.19
C LEU A 46 -10.98 -3.93 -7.16
N ARG A 47 -11.67 -3.72 -8.28
CA ARG A 47 -11.35 -2.66 -9.25
C ARG A 47 -11.33 -1.27 -8.60
N TRP A 48 -12.33 -0.96 -7.77
CA TRP A 48 -12.40 0.31 -7.06
C TRP A 48 -11.29 0.47 -6.03
N ILE A 49 -11.01 -0.58 -5.26
CA ILE A 49 -9.97 -0.56 -4.21
C ILE A 49 -8.59 -0.33 -4.83
N ILE A 50 -8.25 -1.06 -5.89
CA ILE A 50 -6.93 -0.93 -6.55
C ILE A 50 -6.82 0.41 -7.28
N SER A 51 -7.86 0.86 -7.99
CA SER A 51 -7.87 2.17 -8.64
C SER A 51 -7.73 3.31 -7.63
N GLY A 52 -8.38 3.18 -6.48
CA GLY A 52 -8.25 4.13 -5.37
C GLY A 52 -6.83 4.19 -4.81
N LEU A 53 -6.18 3.04 -4.63
CA LEU A 53 -4.79 2.96 -4.18
C LEU A 53 -3.84 3.61 -5.20
N LEU A 54 -3.97 3.27 -6.47
CA LEU A 54 -3.13 3.84 -7.54
C LEU A 54 -3.38 5.36 -7.71
N GLY A 55 -4.64 5.79 -7.61
CA GLY A 55 -5.00 7.21 -7.59
C GLY A 55 -4.37 7.94 -6.41
N PHE A 56 -4.36 7.33 -5.21
CA PHE A 56 -3.69 7.90 -4.05
C PHE A 56 -2.18 8.04 -4.29
N LEU A 57 -1.54 7.03 -4.87
CA LEU A 57 -0.12 7.06 -5.19
C LEU A 57 0.23 8.19 -6.17
N THR A 58 -0.63 8.46 -7.15
CA THR A 58 -0.38 9.53 -8.13
C THR A 58 -0.45 10.93 -7.53
N ILE A 59 -1.21 11.14 -6.44
CA ILE A 59 -1.29 12.44 -5.77
C ILE A 59 -0.23 12.65 -4.69
N ILE A 60 0.48 11.61 -4.24
CA ILE A 60 1.55 11.73 -3.21
C ILE A 60 2.56 12.83 -3.52
N PRO A 61 3.11 12.98 -4.74
CA PRO A 61 4.05 14.05 -5.06
C PRO A 61 3.45 15.45 -4.83
N LEU A 62 2.18 15.64 -5.18
CA LEU A 62 1.48 16.93 -4.98
C LEU A 62 1.27 17.21 -3.49
N VAL A 63 0.87 16.20 -2.72
CA VAL A 63 0.72 16.30 -1.26
C VAL A 63 2.06 16.66 -0.61
N ASN A 64 3.14 15.98 -1.01
CA ASN A 64 4.49 16.24 -0.49
C ASN A 64 4.96 17.67 -0.81
N LEU A 65 4.68 18.18 -2.02
CA LEU A 65 4.96 19.56 -2.38
C LEU A 65 4.19 20.57 -1.51
N GLN A 66 2.92 20.29 -1.21
CA GLN A 66 2.13 21.16 -0.33
C GLN A 66 2.65 21.14 1.10
N ILE A 67 2.96 19.96 1.64
CA ILE A 67 3.57 19.82 2.96
C ILE A 67 4.90 20.59 3.02
N TRP A 68 5.73 20.44 2.00
CA TRP A 68 7.00 21.17 1.90
C TRP A 68 6.81 22.69 1.91
N ASN A 69 5.93 23.20 1.05
CA ASN A 69 5.69 24.64 0.95
C ASN A 69 5.13 25.24 2.26
N PHE A 70 4.29 24.47 2.96
CA PHE A 70 3.73 24.88 4.24
C PHE A 70 4.77 24.85 5.37
N SER A 71 5.62 23.82 5.41
CA SER A 71 6.58 23.63 6.51
C SER A 71 7.84 24.48 6.35
N LYS A 72 8.25 24.78 5.10
CA LYS A 72 9.49 25.49 4.77
C LYS A 72 9.74 26.80 5.55
N PRO A 73 8.75 27.70 5.78
CA PRO A 73 9.01 28.97 6.46
C PRO A 73 9.36 28.81 7.95
N GLY A 74 8.88 27.75 8.61
CA GLY A 74 9.08 27.52 10.05
C GLY A 74 10.32 26.70 10.44
N LEU A 75 11.08 26.18 9.47
CA LEU A 75 12.18 25.27 9.72
C LEU A 75 13.56 25.91 9.58
N ASN A 76 14.54 25.47 10.40
CA ASN A 76 15.96 25.80 10.27
C ASN A 76 16.57 25.10 9.04
N ASN A 77 17.76 25.54 8.60
CA ASN A 77 18.39 25.01 7.38
C ASN A 77 18.71 23.50 7.45
N SER A 78 19.10 22.99 8.62
CA SER A 78 19.32 21.56 8.86
C SER A 78 18.01 20.77 8.82
N GLU A 79 16.96 21.28 9.43
CA GLU A 79 15.63 20.67 9.46
C GLU A 79 14.97 20.67 8.08
N LYS A 80 15.16 21.73 7.28
CA LYS A 80 14.71 21.79 5.88
C LYS A 80 15.29 20.65 5.06
N LYS A 81 16.60 20.39 5.19
CA LYS A 81 17.26 19.31 4.45
C LYS A 81 16.69 17.95 4.85
N LEU A 82 16.51 17.72 6.14
CA LEU A 82 15.99 16.47 6.67
C LEU A 82 14.55 16.25 6.25
N MET A 83 13.69 17.26 6.39
CA MET A 83 12.28 17.20 5.97
C MET A 83 12.13 16.91 4.48
N LYS A 84 12.91 17.59 3.63
CA LYS A 84 12.94 17.34 2.19
C LYS A 84 13.33 15.89 1.89
N ASN A 85 14.35 15.37 2.56
CA ASN A 85 14.80 13.99 2.38
C ASN A 85 13.70 12.99 2.76
N VAL A 86 12.99 13.20 3.88
CA VAL A 86 11.89 12.33 4.31
C VAL A 86 10.76 12.32 3.27
N LEU A 87 10.34 13.50 2.79
CA LEU A 87 9.27 13.63 1.80
C LEU A 87 9.60 12.99 0.44
N ILE A 88 10.88 12.92 0.07
CA ILE A 88 11.32 12.25 -1.16
C ILE A 88 11.54 10.75 -0.91
N LEU A 89 12.17 10.39 0.20
CA LEU A 89 12.55 9.01 0.48
C LEU A 89 11.35 8.12 0.75
N ALA A 90 10.30 8.62 1.44
CA ALA A 90 9.13 7.83 1.79
C ALA A 90 8.41 7.22 0.56
N PRO A 91 8.02 7.99 -0.47
CA PRO A 91 7.39 7.40 -1.66
C PRO A 91 8.36 6.49 -2.45
N VAL A 92 9.65 6.81 -2.49
CA VAL A 92 10.65 5.96 -3.15
C VAL A 92 10.75 4.61 -2.45
N MET A 93 10.82 4.60 -1.12
CA MET A 93 10.85 3.36 -0.34
C MET A 93 9.56 2.56 -0.52
N PHE A 94 8.40 3.23 -0.58
CA PHE A 94 7.14 2.54 -0.87
C PHE A 94 7.19 1.83 -2.22
N LEU A 95 7.65 2.48 -3.29
CA LEU A 95 7.75 1.87 -4.62
C LEU A 95 8.72 0.68 -4.64
N ILE A 96 9.87 0.80 -3.98
CA ILE A 96 10.84 -0.30 -3.87
C ILE A 96 10.24 -1.49 -3.13
N PHE A 97 9.65 -1.27 -1.96
CA PHE A 97 9.03 -2.36 -1.19
C PHE A 97 7.84 -2.98 -1.90
N SER A 98 7.00 -2.19 -2.57
CA SER A 98 5.89 -2.70 -3.38
C SER A 98 6.39 -3.56 -4.54
N TYR A 99 7.44 -3.13 -5.23
CA TYR A 99 8.07 -3.90 -6.30
C TYR A 99 8.59 -5.25 -5.81
N ILE A 100 9.30 -5.27 -4.68
CA ILE A 100 9.80 -6.51 -4.07
C ILE A 100 8.64 -7.40 -3.62
N SER A 101 7.59 -6.82 -3.02
CA SER A 101 6.43 -7.57 -2.56
C SER A 101 5.68 -8.23 -3.71
N ILE A 102 5.44 -7.53 -4.80
CA ILE A 102 4.69 -8.04 -5.95
C ILE A 102 5.49 -9.09 -6.70
N ASN A 103 6.78 -8.85 -6.97
CA ASN A 103 7.57 -9.72 -7.84
C ASN A 103 8.29 -10.86 -7.12
N SER A 104 8.47 -10.79 -5.81
CA SER A 104 9.23 -11.78 -5.05
C SER A 104 8.46 -12.36 -3.87
N LEU A 105 7.96 -11.52 -2.98
CA LEU A 105 7.36 -11.98 -1.73
C LEU A 105 6.03 -12.71 -1.97
N LEU A 106 5.10 -12.10 -2.69
CA LEU A 106 3.78 -12.67 -2.96
C LEU A 106 3.84 -13.97 -3.77
N PRO A 107 4.55 -14.03 -4.91
CA PRO A 107 4.71 -15.30 -5.65
C PRO A 107 5.33 -16.39 -4.80
N ALA A 108 6.38 -16.09 -4.01
CA ALA A 108 7.00 -17.05 -3.13
C ALA A 108 6.04 -17.59 -2.05
N LEU A 109 5.20 -16.72 -1.46
CA LEU A 109 4.19 -17.12 -0.48
C LEU A 109 3.12 -18.02 -1.12
N TYR A 110 2.61 -17.66 -2.30
CA TYR A 110 1.60 -18.45 -3.01
C TYR A 110 2.14 -19.79 -3.45
N GLN A 111 3.38 -19.84 -3.96
CA GLN A 111 4.04 -21.08 -4.36
C GLN A 111 4.34 -21.99 -3.16
N ALA A 112 4.77 -21.42 -2.03
CA ALA A 112 4.95 -22.16 -0.79
C ALA A 112 3.63 -22.79 -0.32
N GLY A 113 2.54 -22.03 -0.33
CA GLY A 113 1.20 -22.54 -0.02
C GLY A 113 0.76 -23.65 -0.97
N HIS A 114 0.97 -23.48 -2.27
CA HIS A 114 0.66 -24.47 -3.29
C HIS A 114 1.41 -25.80 -3.05
N ASN A 115 2.72 -25.73 -2.78
CA ASN A 115 3.54 -26.90 -2.50
C ASN A 115 3.08 -27.68 -1.26
N VAL A 116 2.64 -26.97 -0.23
CA VAL A 116 2.06 -27.62 0.97
C VAL A 116 0.79 -28.37 0.61
N HIS A 117 -0.14 -27.75 -0.12
CA HIS A 117 -1.40 -28.39 -0.50
C HIS A 117 -1.21 -29.60 -1.42
N THR A 118 -0.32 -29.51 -2.40
CA THR A 118 -0.01 -30.64 -3.31
C THR A 118 0.63 -31.81 -2.58
N ASN A 119 1.50 -31.54 -1.59
CA ASN A 119 2.11 -32.59 -0.78
C ASN A 119 1.08 -33.37 0.07
N TYR A 120 -0.04 -32.75 0.44
CA TYR A 120 -1.15 -33.43 1.09
C TYR A 120 -2.12 -34.13 0.12
N GLY A 121 -1.87 -34.08 -1.18
CA GLY A 121 -2.68 -34.73 -2.22
C GLY A 121 -4.00 -34.00 -2.52
N PHE A 122 -4.13 -32.73 -2.16
CA PHE A 122 -5.32 -31.94 -2.50
C PHE A 122 -5.28 -31.48 -3.96
N VAL A 123 -6.43 -31.59 -4.65
CA VAL A 123 -6.64 -30.94 -5.93
C VAL A 123 -6.95 -29.46 -5.64
N VAL A 124 -5.97 -28.60 -5.85
CA VAL A 124 -6.06 -27.21 -5.44
C VAL A 124 -6.65 -26.35 -6.54
N LYS A 125 -7.73 -25.63 -6.22
CA LYS A 125 -8.28 -24.56 -7.04
C LYS A 125 -8.28 -23.28 -6.20
N TYR A 126 -7.67 -22.24 -6.72
CA TYR A 126 -7.58 -20.96 -6.02
C TYR A 126 -8.59 -19.97 -6.57
N ASP A 127 -9.14 -19.14 -5.69
CA ASP A 127 -9.93 -17.99 -6.08
C ASP A 127 -9.01 -16.79 -6.38
N ALA A 128 -9.03 -16.34 -7.64
CA ALA A 128 -8.22 -15.23 -8.10
C ALA A 128 -8.49 -13.94 -7.30
N ILE A 129 -9.74 -13.71 -6.91
CA ILE A 129 -10.12 -12.52 -6.15
C ILE A 129 -9.50 -12.54 -4.77
N SER A 130 -9.57 -13.67 -4.06
CA SER A 130 -9.00 -13.80 -2.71
C SER A 130 -7.49 -13.56 -2.70
N LEU A 131 -6.76 -14.06 -3.71
CA LEU A 131 -5.33 -13.80 -3.85
C LEU A 131 -5.05 -12.31 -4.10
N MET A 132 -5.84 -11.67 -4.95
CA MET A 132 -5.71 -10.23 -5.23
C MET A 132 -6.04 -9.36 -4.02
N TYR A 133 -7.06 -9.71 -3.23
CA TYR A 133 -7.38 -9.02 -1.98
C TYR A 133 -6.23 -9.11 -0.98
N PHE A 134 -5.65 -10.29 -0.81
CA PHE A 134 -4.50 -10.47 0.07
C PHE A 134 -3.30 -9.62 -0.37
N ALA A 135 -2.97 -9.63 -1.67
CA ALA A 135 -1.92 -8.79 -2.23
C ALA A 135 -2.19 -7.30 -2.00
N THR A 136 -3.40 -6.85 -2.28
CA THR A 136 -3.81 -5.45 -2.09
C THR A 136 -3.74 -5.03 -0.61
N THR A 137 -4.13 -5.92 0.30
CA THR A 137 -4.03 -5.67 1.76
C THR A 137 -2.58 -5.46 2.19
N ILE A 138 -1.65 -6.28 1.70
CA ILE A 138 -0.21 -6.10 1.97
C ILE A 138 0.29 -4.73 1.49
N LEU A 139 -0.10 -4.31 0.29
CA LEU A 139 0.28 -3.00 -0.26
C LEU A 139 -0.30 -1.85 0.57
N TRP A 140 -1.56 -1.95 1.02
CA TRP A 140 -2.17 -0.97 1.91
C TRP A 140 -1.45 -0.87 3.25
N VAL A 141 -1.12 -2.01 3.87
CA VAL A 141 -0.37 -2.03 5.13
C VAL A 141 1.00 -1.39 4.97
N GLN A 142 1.73 -1.70 3.89
CA GLN A 142 3.01 -1.06 3.58
C GLN A 142 2.87 0.46 3.43
N LEU A 143 1.86 0.93 2.70
CA LEU A 143 1.58 2.35 2.53
C LEU A 143 1.34 3.04 3.88
N LEU A 144 0.49 2.46 4.72
CA LEU A 144 0.16 3.00 6.04
C LEU A 144 1.38 3.06 6.95
N VAL A 145 2.23 2.03 6.97
CA VAL A 145 3.46 2.00 7.77
C VAL A 145 4.42 3.10 7.33
N ILE A 146 4.63 3.29 6.03
CA ILE A 146 5.55 4.30 5.50
C ILE A 146 5.01 5.71 5.75
N VAL A 147 3.73 5.95 5.51
CA VAL A 147 3.09 7.25 5.79
C VAL A 147 3.16 7.57 7.29
N SER A 148 2.82 6.60 8.15
CA SER A 148 2.88 6.78 9.61
C SER A 148 4.28 7.12 10.10
N THR A 149 5.29 6.39 9.61
CA THR A 149 6.69 6.65 9.94
C THR A 149 7.15 8.03 9.48
N SER A 150 6.74 8.43 8.27
CA SER A 150 7.04 9.75 7.71
C SER A 150 6.40 10.88 8.52
N VAL A 151 5.16 10.70 8.94
CA VAL A 151 4.46 11.66 9.82
C VAL A 151 5.16 11.78 11.17
N MET A 152 5.59 10.66 11.78
CA MET A 152 6.31 10.68 13.04
C MET A 152 7.65 11.42 12.93
N ILE A 153 8.45 11.13 11.89
CA ILE A 153 9.72 11.80 11.66
C ILE A 153 9.49 13.30 11.43
N SER A 154 8.51 13.66 10.61
CA SER A 154 8.16 15.05 10.31
C SER A 154 7.71 15.81 11.57
N SER A 155 6.93 15.17 12.44
CA SER A 155 6.48 15.74 13.71
C SER A 155 7.64 15.95 14.71
N GLY A 156 8.63 15.04 14.67
CA GLY A 156 9.87 15.19 15.45
C GLY A 156 10.70 16.39 14.99
N ILE A 157 10.82 16.58 13.67
CA ILE A 157 11.57 17.70 13.07
C ILE A 157 10.90 19.05 13.41
N THR A 158 9.58 19.12 13.40
CA THR A 158 8.83 20.35 13.70
C THR A 158 8.73 20.68 15.20
N GLY A 159 9.38 19.89 16.05
CA GLY A 159 9.37 20.11 17.51
C GLY A 159 8.06 19.77 18.22
N ASN A 160 7.08 19.21 17.49
CA ASN A 160 5.81 18.79 18.07
C ASN A 160 5.93 17.49 18.88
N LEU A 161 7.02 16.75 18.72
CA LEU A 161 7.37 15.55 19.49
C LEU A 161 8.36 15.93 20.59
N ASP A 162 7.86 16.08 21.80
CA ASP A 162 8.68 16.18 22.99
C ASP A 162 8.78 14.80 23.68
N ILE A 163 9.82 14.59 24.48
CA ILE A 163 10.04 13.32 25.20
C ILE A 163 8.83 12.95 26.06
N SER A 164 8.14 13.95 26.62
CA SER A 164 6.92 13.82 27.39
C SER A 164 5.71 13.32 26.57
N ASN A 165 5.64 13.64 25.27
CA ASN A 165 4.53 13.31 24.37
C ASN A 165 4.80 12.12 23.46
N ALA A 166 6.04 11.60 23.41
CA ALA A 166 6.46 10.57 22.46
C ALA A 166 5.61 9.29 22.56
N ASN A 167 5.27 8.85 23.77
CA ASN A 167 4.46 7.65 23.97
C ASN A 167 3.01 7.83 23.48
N TRP A 168 2.46 9.02 23.63
CA TRP A 168 1.10 9.34 23.19
C TRP A 168 1.00 9.42 21.66
N TRP A 169 2.02 9.98 21.00
CA TRP A 169 2.13 9.99 19.54
C TRP A 169 2.31 8.59 18.96
N ARG A 170 3.15 7.75 19.57
CA ARG A 170 3.29 6.34 19.17
C ARG A 170 1.96 5.60 19.27
N LEU A 171 1.22 5.77 20.35
CA LEU A 171 -0.08 5.13 20.52
C LEU A 171 -1.07 5.55 19.43
N ARG A 172 -1.13 6.83 19.07
CA ARG A 172 -2.03 7.34 18.03
C ARG A 172 -1.66 6.79 16.65
N VAL A 173 -0.39 6.85 16.27
CA VAL A 173 0.07 6.44 14.95
C VAL A 173 -0.06 4.92 14.80
N TYR A 174 0.44 4.15 15.75
CA TYR A 174 0.36 2.68 15.68
C TYR A 174 -1.07 2.18 15.92
N GLY A 175 -1.84 2.83 16.79
CA GLY A 175 -3.25 2.53 16.99
C GLY A 175 -4.08 2.77 15.74
N PHE A 176 -3.83 3.85 15.00
CA PHE A 176 -4.49 4.11 13.73
C PHE A 176 -4.12 3.06 12.66
N VAL A 177 -2.84 2.72 12.52
CA VAL A 177 -2.39 1.67 11.59
C VAL A 177 -3.01 0.33 11.92
N SER A 178 -3.02 -0.08 13.21
CA SER A 178 -3.63 -1.34 13.62
C SER A 178 -5.14 -1.37 13.39
N LEU A 179 -5.83 -0.26 13.65
CA LEU A 179 -7.27 -0.16 13.43
C LEU A 179 -7.64 -0.24 11.95
N VAL A 180 -6.91 0.45 11.08
CA VAL A 180 -7.14 0.38 9.63
C VAL A 180 -6.79 -1.00 9.09
N SER A 181 -5.72 -1.65 9.58
CA SER A 181 -5.37 -3.02 9.20
C SER A 181 -6.46 -4.03 9.61
N LEU A 182 -7.07 -3.86 10.77
CA LEU A 182 -8.19 -4.70 11.22
C LEU A 182 -9.44 -4.47 10.38
N LEU A 183 -9.75 -3.20 10.02
CA LEU A 183 -10.91 -2.88 9.19
C LEU A 183 -10.75 -3.37 7.74
N SER A 184 -9.53 -3.48 7.23
CA SER A 184 -9.28 -4.00 5.88
C SER A 184 -9.34 -5.53 5.80
N TYR A 185 -9.42 -6.22 6.95
CA TYR A 185 -9.51 -7.68 7.02
C TYR A 185 -10.98 -8.18 7.08
N TYR A 186 -11.92 -7.32 7.46
CA TYR A 186 -13.37 -7.60 7.47
C TYR A 186 -14.06 -7.10 6.21
#